data_b6293f899ccd5349c23115fc1627ba84
#
_entry.id   b6293f899ccd5349c23115fc1627ba84
#
_cell.length_a   1.000
_cell.length_b   1.000
_cell.length_c   1.000
_cell.angle_alpha   90.00
_cell.angle_beta   90.00
_cell.angle_gamma   90.00
#
_symmetry.space_group_name_H-M   'P 1'
#
loop_
_entity.id
_entity.type
_entity.pdbx_description
1 polymer ?
#
loop_
_entity_poly.entity_id
_entity_poly.type
_entity_poly.pdbx_seq_one_letter_code
_entity_poly.pdbx_strand_id
1 'polypeptide(L)'
;MPRKSHKGLATLYSDWVDTARNEQVTPMGDWAVWLILAGRGWGKTRTGGADAAVYALKNPNTRVAVVVPTFGDLKRVAFGGESGILSYLPKECLLSGRGQGYNNTAQEIRLYNGSVIQGFAATEPDRLRGPQFHRAWCDEIAAWPYPETFDQLMFGLRLGDNPQCVITTTPKPTPLIKNLLKRTGTVITRGSTFDNEENLAAGALAQLKEKYEGTRLGRQELYAEVLEDIEGALWNWNMIEGSRLKPENLPDLQRIVVAVDPAVTNTDSSDETGIVVAGRCSNGKFYVLEDRSLHGSPDTWAREAVHVFHKYNADRLIAEVNNGGDLVERVVRTIDRQIPYTAVRASRGKIIRAEPIAALYEQGKVHHVGEFKALEDQLTSFTPEGRKSPDRLDALV
;
A
#
# COMPACT_ATOMS: atom_id res chain seq x y z
N MET A 1 -34.54 -1.72 34.20
CA MET A 1 -34.23 -2.46 32.96
C MET A 1 -32.76 -2.94 32.85
N PRO A 2 -32.10 -3.43 33.91
CA PRO A 2 -30.69 -3.80 33.88
C PRO A 2 -30.37 -5.18 33.26
N ARG A 3 -31.35 -6.13 33.23
CA ARG A 3 -31.05 -7.52 32.82
C ARG A 3 -30.83 -7.76 31.31
N LYS A 4 -31.32 -6.88 30.41
CA LYS A 4 -31.08 -7.01 28.96
C LYS A 4 -29.68 -6.54 28.56
N SER A 5 -29.09 -5.64 29.34
CA SER A 5 -27.79 -5.02 29.09
C SER A 5 -26.61 -5.98 29.27
N HIS A 6 -26.62 -6.74 30.35
CA HIS A 6 -25.54 -7.68 30.64
C HIS A 6 -25.49 -8.86 29.67
N LYS A 7 -26.66 -9.28 29.15
CA LYS A 7 -26.74 -10.39 28.21
C LYS A 7 -26.13 -10.01 26.84
N GLY A 8 -26.42 -8.82 26.33
CA GLY A 8 -25.85 -8.33 25.06
C GLY A 8 -24.33 -8.15 25.10
N LEU A 9 -23.81 -7.57 26.19
CA LEU A 9 -22.36 -7.42 26.38
C LEU A 9 -21.67 -8.78 26.56
N ALA A 10 -22.22 -9.67 27.37
CA ALA A 10 -21.66 -11.01 27.59
C ALA A 10 -21.59 -11.80 26.28
N THR A 11 -22.67 -11.78 25.50
CA THR A 11 -22.72 -12.44 24.19
C THR A 11 -21.68 -11.85 23.23
N LEU A 12 -21.64 -10.53 23.05
CA LEU A 12 -20.69 -9.88 22.17
C LEU A 12 -19.24 -10.17 22.57
N TYR A 13 -18.93 -10.08 23.86
CA TYR A 13 -17.58 -10.30 24.35
C TYR A 13 -17.16 -11.77 24.21
N SER A 14 -18.04 -12.71 24.52
CA SER A 14 -17.81 -14.14 24.31
C SER A 14 -17.56 -14.43 22.82
N ASP A 15 -18.46 -14.01 21.95
CA ASP A 15 -18.35 -14.25 20.52
C ASP A 15 -17.07 -13.64 19.92
N TRP A 16 -16.65 -12.47 20.43
CA TRP A 16 -15.40 -11.84 20.03
C TRP A 16 -14.19 -12.63 20.52
N VAL A 17 -14.12 -12.95 21.82
CA VAL A 17 -12.98 -13.68 22.41
C VAL A 17 -12.83 -15.07 21.81
N ASP A 18 -13.96 -15.75 21.56
CA ASP A 18 -13.96 -17.11 20.97
C ASP A 18 -13.50 -17.14 19.50
N THR A 19 -13.58 -16.01 18.81
CA THR A 19 -13.25 -15.92 17.36
C THR A 19 -12.06 -15.05 17.04
N ALA A 20 -11.58 -14.23 18.00
CA ALA A 20 -10.42 -13.38 17.81
C ALA A 20 -9.13 -14.17 18.00
N ARG A 21 -8.12 -13.88 17.18
CA ARG A 21 -6.75 -14.30 17.46
C ARG A 21 -6.17 -13.48 18.62
N ASN A 22 -5.15 -14.01 19.30
CA ASN A 22 -4.52 -13.32 20.44
C ASN A 22 -4.05 -11.91 20.09
N GLU A 23 -3.53 -11.72 18.88
CA GLU A 23 -3.04 -10.44 18.37
C GLU A 23 -4.17 -9.43 18.07
N GLN A 24 -5.43 -9.87 18.05
CA GLN A 24 -6.62 -9.04 17.84
C GLN A 24 -7.28 -8.62 19.16
N VAL A 25 -6.88 -9.21 20.28
CA VAL A 25 -7.41 -8.86 21.60
C VAL A 25 -6.75 -7.59 22.11
N THR A 26 -7.57 -6.68 22.64
CA THR A 26 -7.10 -5.42 23.22
C THR A 26 -5.99 -5.66 24.24
N PRO A 27 -4.81 -5.00 24.12
CA PRO A 27 -3.72 -5.16 25.07
C PRO A 27 -4.12 -4.80 26.50
N MET A 28 -3.58 -5.54 27.46
CA MET A 28 -3.72 -5.23 28.89
C MET A 28 -2.75 -4.12 29.31
N GLY A 29 -3.06 -3.45 30.44
CA GLY A 29 -2.19 -2.43 31.04
C GLY A 29 -2.40 -1.03 30.48
N ASP A 30 -1.48 -0.14 30.85
CA ASP A 30 -1.53 1.27 30.49
C ASP A 30 -0.83 1.50 29.17
N TRP A 31 -1.57 1.94 28.18
CA TRP A 31 -1.09 2.33 26.88
C TRP A 31 -1.91 3.51 26.34
N ALA A 32 -1.28 4.37 25.56
CA ALA A 32 -1.96 5.50 24.93
C ALA A 32 -2.42 5.18 23.51
N VAL A 33 -1.61 4.41 22.78
CA VAL A 33 -1.87 4.03 21.38
C VAL A 33 -1.65 2.53 21.21
N TRP A 34 -2.61 1.86 20.59
CA TRP A 34 -2.44 0.50 20.09
C TRP A 34 -2.37 0.56 18.57
N LEU A 35 -1.16 0.40 18.02
CA LEU A 35 -0.88 0.46 16.60
C LEU A 35 -0.86 -0.95 15.99
N ILE A 36 -1.86 -1.25 15.17
CA ILE A 36 -1.99 -2.51 14.46
C ILE A 36 -1.51 -2.32 13.01
N LEU A 37 -0.33 -2.82 12.72
CA LEU A 37 0.27 -2.84 11.40
C LEU A 37 0.07 -4.23 10.81
N ALA A 38 -0.85 -4.38 9.87
CA ALA A 38 -1.16 -5.71 9.36
C ALA A 38 -1.45 -5.71 7.85
N GLY A 39 -1.17 -6.86 7.22
CA GLY A 39 -1.41 -7.09 5.81
C GLY A 39 -2.90 -7.05 5.42
N ARG A 40 -3.17 -7.08 4.13
CA ARG A 40 -4.54 -7.14 3.60
C ARG A 40 -5.21 -8.45 4.03
N GLY A 41 -6.48 -8.39 4.39
CA GLY A 41 -7.23 -9.57 4.80
C GLY A 41 -6.91 -10.09 6.22
N TRP A 42 -5.97 -9.48 6.96
CA TRP A 42 -5.66 -9.88 8.33
C TRP A 42 -6.81 -9.70 9.33
N GLY A 43 -7.76 -8.82 9.04
CA GLY A 43 -8.88 -8.52 9.94
C GLY A 43 -8.73 -7.23 10.73
N LYS A 44 -7.98 -6.23 10.21
CA LYS A 44 -7.79 -4.90 10.82
C LYS A 44 -9.10 -4.23 11.21
N THR A 45 -9.98 -4.03 10.23
CA THR A 45 -11.30 -3.39 10.43
C THR A 45 -12.15 -4.16 11.43
N ARG A 46 -12.10 -5.50 11.38
CA ARG A 46 -12.77 -6.38 12.35
C ARG A 46 -12.28 -6.10 13.76
N THR A 47 -10.97 -5.99 13.96
CA THR A 47 -10.37 -5.72 15.27
C THR A 47 -10.76 -4.35 15.81
N GLY A 48 -10.63 -3.29 15.00
CA GLY A 48 -11.00 -1.93 15.40
C GLY A 48 -12.50 -1.77 15.68
N GLY A 49 -13.36 -2.38 14.85
CA GLY A 49 -14.80 -2.37 15.02
C GLY A 49 -15.26 -3.10 16.29
N ALA A 50 -14.68 -4.27 16.57
CA ALA A 50 -14.96 -5.02 17.77
C ALA A 50 -14.49 -4.30 19.05
N ASP A 51 -13.27 -3.74 19.04
CA ASP A 51 -12.76 -2.94 20.17
C ASP A 51 -13.68 -1.75 20.48
N ALA A 52 -14.07 -0.98 19.47
CA ALA A 52 -14.95 0.17 19.63
C ALA A 52 -16.33 -0.23 20.19
N ALA A 53 -16.91 -1.33 19.68
CA ALA A 53 -18.20 -1.85 20.14
C ALA A 53 -18.15 -2.36 21.59
N VAL A 54 -17.15 -3.20 21.89
CA VAL A 54 -16.95 -3.77 23.24
C VAL A 54 -16.67 -2.66 24.26
N TYR A 55 -15.80 -1.70 23.91
CA TYR A 55 -15.49 -0.59 24.81
C TYR A 55 -16.73 0.24 25.13
N ALA A 56 -17.51 0.63 24.13
CA ALA A 56 -18.71 1.43 24.29
C ALA A 56 -19.81 0.72 25.10
N LEU A 57 -19.95 -0.60 24.94
CA LEU A 57 -20.92 -1.39 25.74
C LEU A 57 -20.48 -1.61 27.18
N LYS A 58 -19.15 -1.87 27.39
CA LYS A 58 -18.60 -2.14 28.72
C LYS A 58 -18.56 -0.90 29.59
N ASN A 59 -18.38 0.27 29.00
CA ASN A 59 -18.23 1.53 29.71
C ASN A 59 -19.41 2.47 29.41
N PRO A 60 -20.42 2.57 30.29
CA PRO A 60 -21.59 3.43 30.08
C PRO A 60 -21.22 4.92 29.95
N ASN A 61 -22.05 5.67 29.22
CA ASN A 61 -21.91 7.12 29.02
C ASN A 61 -20.58 7.54 28.40
N THR A 62 -19.93 6.68 27.64
CA THR A 62 -18.67 7.00 26.96
C THR A 62 -18.90 7.54 25.55
N ARG A 63 -17.90 8.27 25.07
CA ARG A 63 -17.82 8.78 23.69
C ARG A 63 -16.65 8.14 23.00
N VAL A 64 -16.92 7.47 21.88
CA VAL A 64 -15.91 6.81 21.03
C VAL A 64 -15.86 7.52 19.70
N ALA A 65 -14.67 7.95 19.28
CA ALA A 65 -14.46 8.46 17.93
C ALA A 65 -14.08 7.31 16.98
N VAL A 66 -14.61 7.34 15.77
CA VAL A 66 -14.17 6.48 14.66
C VAL A 66 -13.76 7.37 13.51
N VAL A 67 -12.49 7.37 13.17
CA VAL A 67 -11.94 8.20 12.10
C VAL A 67 -11.44 7.33 10.96
N VAL A 68 -11.93 7.58 9.76
CA VAL A 68 -11.66 6.80 8.55
C VAL A 68 -11.25 7.73 7.41
N PRO A 69 -10.64 7.25 6.32
CA PRO A 69 -10.20 8.12 5.22
C PRO A 69 -11.32 9.02 4.67
N THR A 70 -12.50 8.46 4.37
CA THR A 70 -13.63 9.22 3.80
C THR A 70 -14.97 8.86 4.47
N PHE A 71 -15.98 9.71 4.34
CA PHE A 71 -17.34 9.37 4.79
C PHE A 71 -17.96 8.15 4.09
N GLY A 72 -17.52 7.87 2.86
CA GLY A 72 -17.91 6.64 2.16
C GLY A 72 -17.41 5.39 2.88
N ASP A 73 -16.18 5.42 3.39
CA ASP A 73 -15.58 4.33 4.15
C ASP A 73 -16.23 4.17 5.51
N LEU A 74 -16.61 5.29 6.16
CA LEU A 74 -17.33 5.24 7.42
C LEU A 74 -18.63 4.43 7.31
N LYS A 75 -19.44 4.74 6.29
CA LYS A 75 -20.73 4.11 6.09
C LYS A 75 -20.61 2.66 5.62
N ARG A 76 -19.73 2.41 4.62
CA ARG A 76 -19.66 1.11 3.93
C ARG A 76 -18.74 0.13 4.60
N VAL A 77 -17.76 0.60 5.37
CA VAL A 77 -16.71 -0.23 5.97
C VAL A 77 -16.81 -0.20 7.49
N ALA A 78 -16.53 0.95 8.12
CA ALA A 78 -16.36 1.01 9.57
C ALA A 78 -17.67 0.82 10.34
N PHE A 79 -18.80 1.35 9.87
CA PHE A 79 -20.10 1.20 10.54
C PHE A 79 -20.90 0.03 9.97
N GLY A 80 -21.18 0.01 8.68
CA GLY A 80 -22.16 -0.88 8.05
C GLY A 80 -21.57 -2.04 7.25
N GLY A 81 -20.24 -2.19 7.18
CA GLY A 81 -19.58 -3.30 6.50
C GLY A 81 -19.76 -4.62 7.26
N GLU A 82 -19.45 -5.75 6.62
CA GLU A 82 -19.48 -7.09 7.22
C GLU A 82 -18.60 -7.21 8.47
N SER A 83 -17.49 -6.49 8.50
CA SER A 83 -16.58 -6.35 9.65
C SER A 83 -16.74 -5.03 10.39
N GLY A 84 -17.80 -4.28 10.14
CA GLY A 84 -18.06 -2.99 10.74
C GLY A 84 -18.73 -3.10 12.13
N ILE A 85 -18.78 -1.99 12.84
CA ILE A 85 -19.27 -1.92 14.23
C ILE A 85 -20.70 -2.47 14.38
N LEU A 86 -21.58 -2.17 13.41
CA LEU A 86 -22.98 -2.62 13.48
C LEU A 86 -23.16 -4.13 13.31
N SER A 87 -22.16 -4.84 12.74
CA SER A 87 -22.20 -6.30 12.65
C SER A 87 -21.96 -6.98 14.00
N TYR A 88 -21.28 -6.30 14.92
CA TYR A 88 -21.02 -6.80 16.28
C TYR A 88 -22.09 -6.40 17.28
N LEU A 89 -22.72 -5.23 17.10
CA LEU A 89 -23.68 -4.71 18.07
C LEU A 89 -25.03 -5.41 17.95
N PRO A 90 -25.46 -6.21 18.95
CA PRO A 90 -26.81 -6.74 18.99
C PRO A 90 -27.84 -5.60 18.92
N LYS A 91 -28.92 -5.80 18.15
CA LYS A 91 -29.96 -4.75 17.95
C LYS A 91 -30.53 -4.21 19.23
N GLU A 92 -30.64 -5.05 20.25
CA GLU A 92 -31.09 -4.69 21.59
C GLU A 92 -30.13 -3.77 22.35
N CYS A 93 -28.88 -3.68 21.92
CA CYS A 93 -27.89 -2.76 22.48
C CYS A 93 -28.03 -1.33 21.93
N LEU A 94 -28.70 -1.18 20.81
CA LEU A 94 -28.93 0.12 20.20
C LEU A 94 -30.08 0.86 20.93
N LEU A 95 -29.98 2.18 20.98
CA LEU A 95 -31.06 3.01 21.53
C LEU A 95 -32.33 2.78 20.70
N SER A 96 -33.46 2.46 21.39
CA SER A 96 -34.71 2.15 20.72
C SER A 96 -35.42 3.41 20.21
N GLY A 97 -35.99 3.32 19.01
CA GLY A 97 -36.72 4.40 18.35
C GLY A 97 -36.24 4.61 16.91
N ARG A 98 -37.10 5.15 16.04
CA ARG A 98 -36.79 5.35 14.65
C ARG A 98 -35.62 6.36 14.50
N GLY A 99 -34.47 5.92 13.99
CA GLY A 99 -33.27 6.76 13.81
C GLY A 99 -32.52 7.12 15.08
N GLN A 100 -32.87 6.52 16.24
CA GLN A 100 -32.20 6.82 17.53
C GLN A 100 -30.94 5.96 17.74
N GLY A 101 -30.97 4.68 17.33
CA GLY A 101 -29.83 3.77 17.51
C GLY A 101 -28.70 4.07 16.54
N TYR A 102 -28.97 4.05 15.23
CA TYR A 102 -28.02 4.44 14.20
C TYR A 102 -28.58 5.62 13.39
N ASN A 103 -27.86 6.74 13.42
CA ASN A 103 -28.17 7.93 12.65
C ASN A 103 -27.13 8.16 11.57
N ASN A 104 -27.48 7.82 10.34
CA ASN A 104 -26.59 7.95 9.19
C ASN A 104 -26.29 9.42 8.83
N THR A 105 -27.19 10.36 9.13
CA THR A 105 -26.95 11.79 8.86
C THR A 105 -25.98 12.41 9.87
N ALA A 106 -26.16 12.09 11.15
CA ALA A 106 -25.28 12.54 12.21
C ALA A 106 -23.97 11.71 12.31
N GLN A 107 -23.90 10.59 11.57
CA GLN A 107 -22.78 9.64 11.64
C GLN A 107 -22.55 9.12 13.06
N GLU A 108 -23.64 8.73 13.76
CA GLU A 108 -23.61 8.30 15.15
C GLU A 108 -24.31 6.97 15.37
N ILE A 109 -23.72 6.15 16.24
CA ILE A 109 -24.34 4.96 16.82
C ILE A 109 -24.55 5.25 18.31
N ARG A 110 -25.80 5.23 18.76
CA ARG A 110 -26.19 5.49 20.17
C ARG A 110 -26.65 4.20 20.83
N LEU A 111 -26.06 3.93 21.98
CA LEU A 111 -26.34 2.72 22.75
C LEU A 111 -27.30 3.01 23.91
N TYR A 112 -28.05 1.97 24.32
CA TYR A 112 -29.02 2.07 25.44
C TYR A 112 -28.34 2.48 26.76
N ASN A 113 -27.03 2.24 26.94
CA ASN A 113 -26.26 2.58 28.14
C ASN A 113 -25.76 4.04 28.16
N GLY A 114 -26.21 4.87 27.22
CA GLY A 114 -25.81 6.27 27.08
C GLY A 114 -24.52 6.52 26.29
N SER A 115 -23.81 5.47 25.90
CA SER A 115 -22.60 5.62 25.09
C SER A 115 -22.90 5.98 23.63
N VAL A 116 -22.02 6.76 23.02
CA VAL A 116 -22.13 7.23 21.64
C VAL A 116 -20.84 6.92 20.90
N ILE A 117 -20.96 6.27 19.73
CA ILE A 117 -19.85 6.07 18.78
C ILE A 117 -20.09 7.05 17.64
N GLN A 118 -19.16 7.97 17.43
CA GLN A 118 -19.28 9.06 16.46
C GLN A 118 -18.21 8.91 15.36
N GLY A 119 -18.64 9.02 14.10
CA GLY A 119 -17.80 8.87 12.93
C GLY A 119 -17.30 10.18 12.34
N PHE A 120 -16.07 10.17 11.86
CA PHE A 120 -15.40 11.30 11.23
C PHE A 120 -14.64 10.85 9.97
N ALA A 121 -14.51 11.75 9.02
CA ALA A 121 -13.64 11.55 7.86
C ALA A 121 -12.33 12.30 8.05
N ALA A 122 -11.20 11.66 7.72
CA ALA A 122 -9.89 12.27 7.80
C ALA A 122 -9.70 13.43 6.81
N THR A 123 -10.58 13.55 5.82
CA THR A 123 -10.65 14.70 4.91
C THR A 123 -11.20 15.98 5.54
N GLU A 124 -11.76 15.91 6.77
CA GLU A 124 -12.37 17.06 7.45
C GLU A 124 -11.80 17.23 8.88
N PRO A 125 -10.52 17.63 9.05
CA PRO A 125 -9.86 17.74 10.36
C PRO A 125 -10.60 18.65 11.35
N ASP A 126 -11.20 19.73 10.85
CA ASP A 126 -11.89 20.73 11.67
C ASP A 126 -13.11 20.17 12.44
N ARG A 127 -13.71 19.09 11.97
CA ARG A 127 -14.82 18.44 12.69
C ARG A 127 -14.39 17.76 13.99
N LEU A 128 -13.10 17.49 14.15
CA LEU A 128 -12.55 16.96 15.41
C LEU A 128 -12.26 18.04 16.45
N ARG A 129 -12.34 19.32 16.06
CA ARG A 129 -12.21 20.44 16.98
C ARG A 129 -13.51 20.60 17.81
N GLY A 130 -13.39 20.47 19.11
CA GLY A 130 -14.51 20.63 20.06
C GLY A 130 -15.02 19.33 20.66
N PRO A 131 -15.34 18.27 19.90
CA PRO A 131 -15.73 17.00 20.49
C PRO A 131 -14.64 16.42 21.41
N GLN A 132 -15.07 15.65 22.43
CA GLN A 132 -14.17 15.02 23.39
C GLN A 132 -14.50 13.54 23.48
N PHE A 133 -13.48 12.70 23.64
CA PHE A 133 -13.60 11.25 23.54
C PHE A 133 -12.85 10.53 24.67
N HIS A 134 -13.36 9.35 25.04
CA HIS A 134 -12.73 8.39 25.95
C HIS A 134 -11.88 7.38 25.18
N ARG A 135 -12.31 7.01 23.98
CA ARG A 135 -11.68 6.04 23.09
C ARG A 135 -11.73 6.53 21.66
N ALA A 136 -10.72 6.18 20.87
CA ALA A 136 -10.75 6.42 19.44
C ALA A 136 -10.31 5.17 18.67
N TRP A 137 -10.89 4.98 17.48
CA TRP A 137 -10.41 4.05 16.46
C TRP A 137 -10.13 4.82 15.18
N CYS A 138 -8.87 4.73 14.70
CA CYS A 138 -8.39 5.30 13.45
C CYS A 138 -8.17 4.18 12.45
N ASP A 139 -8.98 4.10 11.39
CA ASP A 139 -8.81 3.09 10.35
C ASP A 139 -8.01 3.65 9.17
N GLU A 140 -7.12 2.82 8.62
CA GLU A 140 -6.21 3.11 7.50
C GLU A 140 -5.50 4.47 7.60
N ILE A 141 -4.94 4.77 8.78
CA ILE A 141 -4.31 6.07 9.07
C ILE A 141 -3.17 6.43 8.09
N ALA A 142 -2.46 5.45 7.53
CA ALA A 142 -1.42 5.67 6.53
C ALA A 142 -1.95 6.17 5.18
N ALA A 143 -3.28 6.14 4.97
CA ALA A 143 -3.95 6.66 3.78
C ALA A 143 -4.60 8.03 4.02
N TRP A 144 -4.48 8.62 5.20
CA TRP A 144 -5.09 9.91 5.52
C TRP A 144 -4.40 11.05 4.77
N PRO A 145 -5.16 11.93 4.10
CA PRO A 145 -4.59 13.02 3.32
C PRO A 145 -3.99 14.13 4.18
N TYR A 146 -4.49 14.30 5.43
CA TYR A 146 -4.11 15.38 6.33
C TYR A 146 -3.60 14.79 7.66
N PRO A 147 -2.28 14.81 7.93
CA PRO A 147 -1.69 14.33 9.19
C PRO A 147 -2.23 15.07 10.42
N GLU A 148 -2.59 16.34 10.29
CA GLU A 148 -3.18 17.17 11.35
C GLU A 148 -4.51 16.62 11.88
N THR A 149 -5.21 15.76 11.12
CA THR A 149 -6.41 15.08 11.60
C THR A 149 -6.13 14.25 12.85
N PHE A 150 -4.98 13.56 12.87
CA PHE A 150 -4.57 12.78 14.03
C PHE A 150 -4.27 13.69 15.24
N ASP A 151 -3.62 14.83 15.04
CA ASP A 151 -3.32 15.77 16.10
C ASP A 151 -4.62 16.37 16.70
N GLN A 152 -5.59 16.75 15.84
CA GLN A 152 -6.91 17.22 16.31
C GLN A 152 -7.66 16.16 17.12
N LEU A 153 -7.62 14.90 16.67
CA LEU A 153 -8.21 13.78 17.42
C LEU A 153 -7.55 13.63 18.80
N MET A 154 -6.22 13.66 18.85
CA MET A 154 -5.46 13.47 20.11
C MET A 154 -5.73 14.61 21.10
N PHE A 155 -5.97 15.83 20.65
CA PHE A 155 -6.44 16.94 21.52
C PHE A 155 -7.83 16.67 22.08
N GLY A 156 -8.72 16.02 21.31
CA GLY A 156 -10.06 15.64 21.75
C GLY A 156 -10.11 14.39 22.64
N LEU A 157 -9.09 13.54 22.58
CA LEU A 157 -9.01 12.27 23.32
C LEU A 157 -8.52 12.51 24.77
N ARG A 158 -9.43 12.96 25.63
CA ARG A 158 -9.11 13.46 26.99
C ARG A 158 -10.17 13.20 28.05
N LEU A 159 -11.15 12.34 27.77
CA LEU A 159 -12.19 11.99 28.74
C LEU A 159 -11.81 10.69 29.47
N GLY A 160 -12.20 10.62 30.76
CA GLY A 160 -11.90 9.49 31.62
C GLY A 160 -10.44 9.47 32.11
N ASP A 161 -10.09 8.43 32.88
CA ASP A 161 -8.78 8.31 33.52
C ASP A 161 -7.70 7.83 32.57
N ASN A 162 -8.06 7.05 31.52
CA ASN A 162 -7.12 6.48 30.58
C ASN A 162 -7.68 6.53 29.13
N PRO A 163 -7.66 7.70 28.47
CA PRO A 163 -8.09 7.83 27.10
C PRO A 163 -7.10 7.13 26.14
N GLN A 164 -7.61 6.28 25.24
CA GLN A 164 -6.80 5.39 24.41
C GLN A 164 -7.22 5.44 22.94
N CYS A 165 -6.23 5.30 22.05
CA CYS A 165 -6.41 5.27 20.60
C CYS A 165 -5.99 3.94 20.00
N VAL A 166 -6.90 3.26 19.31
CA VAL A 166 -6.61 2.09 18.46
C VAL A 166 -6.39 2.58 17.04
N ILE A 167 -5.33 2.14 16.43
CA ILE A 167 -4.96 2.49 15.05
C ILE A 167 -4.81 1.22 14.25
N THR A 168 -5.54 1.13 13.16
CA THR A 168 -5.45 0.02 12.19
C THR A 168 -4.95 0.56 10.86
N THR A 169 -3.94 -0.05 10.28
CA THR A 169 -3.43 0.35 8.96
C THR A 169 -2.54 -0.70 8.31
N THR A 170 -2.48 -0.67 6.99
CA THR A 170 -1.40 -1.30 6.24
C THR A 170 -0.14 -0.45 6.42
N PRO A 171 1.04 -1.04 6.67
CA PRO A 171 2.24 -0.29 6.97
C PRO A 171 2.77 0.43 5.73
N LYS A 172 2.64 1.76 5.73
CA LYS A 172 3.34 2.64 4.79
C LYS A 172 4.32 3.50 5.58
N PRO A 173 5.52 3.77 5.08
CA PRO A 173 6.56 4.50 5.80
C PRO A 173 6.30 6.01 5.85
N THR A 174 5.06 6.42 6.14
CA THR A 174 4.70 7.84 6.30
C THR A 174 5.37 8.42 7.55
N PRO A 175 5.63 9.75 7.59
CA PRO A 175 6.18 10.39 8.78
C PRO A 175 5.34 10.11 10.04
N LEU A 176 4.01 10.07 9.91
CA LEU A 176 3.11 9.77 11.02
C LEU A 176 3.32 8.34 11.56
N ILE A 177 3.41 7.33 10.69
CA ILE A 177 3.70 5.95 11.12
C ILE A 177 5.07 5.84 11.78
N LYS A 178 6.11 6.48 11.21
CA LYS A 178 7.45 6.50 11.80
C LYS A 178 7.46 7.12 13.20
N ASN A 179 6.71 8.19 13.40
CA ASN A 179 6.57 8.85 14.70
C ASN A 179 5.82 7.97 15.70
N LEU A 180 4.73 7.30 15.28
CA LEU A 180 3.96 6.39 16.11
C LEU A 180 4.78 5.18 16.57
N LEU A 181 5.64 4.64 15.71
CA LEU A 181 6.56 3.53 16.06
C LEU A 181 7.57 3.90 17.15
N LYS A 182 7.95 5.17 17.26
CA LYS A 182 8.91 5.67 18.24
C LYS A 182 8.25 6.26 19.50
N ARG A 183 6.93 6.45 19.48
CA ARG A 183 6.18 7.11 20.56
C ARG A 183 6.12 6.22 21.80
N THR A 184 6.48 6.79 22.95
CA THR A 184 6.31 6.13 24.27
C THR A 184 4.82 5.86 24.53
N GLY A 185 4.50 4.72 25.12
CA GLY A 185 3.11 4.30 25.39
C GLY A 185 2.37 3.75 24.16
N THR A 186 3.10 3.45 23.08
CA THR A 186 2.54 2.75 21.91
C THR A 186 2.80 1.24 22.06
N VAL A 187 1.73 0.47 22.04
CA VAL A 187 1.77 -0.99 21.85
C VAL A 187 1.63 -1.29 20.36
N ILE A 188 2.51 -2.11 19.82
CA ILE A 188 2.57 -2.43 18.40
C ILE A 188 2.20 -3.88 18.20
N THR A 189 1.16 -4.13 17.41
CA THR A 189 0.80 -5.45 16.90
C THR A 189 1.15 -5.52 15.42
N ARG A 190 1.79 -6.59 14.99
CA ARG A 190 2.06 -6.87 13.58
C ARG A 190 1.37 -8.16 13.18
N GLY A 191 0.93 -8.22 11.93
CA GLY A 191 0.31 -9.42 11.41
C GLY A 191 0.32 -9.50 9.89
N SER A 192 0.63 -10.69 9.38
CA SER A 192 0.65 -10.97 7.95
C SER A 192 -0.76 -11.33 7.43
N THR A 193 -0.96 -11.24 6.13
CA THR A 193 -2.16 -11.77 5.47
C THR A 193 -2.36 -13.26 5.78
N PHE A 194 -1.26 -13.99 5.92
CA PHE A 194 -1.26 -15.45 6.12
C PHE A 194 -1.73 -15.87 7.52
N ASP A 195 -1.64 -14.99 8.52
CA ASP A 195 -2.17 -15.27 9.85
C ASP A 195 -3.70 -15.46 9.86
N ASN A 196 -4.36 -15.12 8.75
CA ASN A 196 -5.80 -15.23 8.56
C ASN A 196 -6.18 -16.10 7.36
N GLU A 197 -5.27 -16.96 6.87
CA GLU A 197 -5.48 -17.72 5.63
C GLU A 197 -6.71 -18.62 5.68
N GLU A 198 -7.04 -19.17 6.84
CA GLU A 198 -8.23 -20.04 7.04
C GLU A 198 -9.55 -19.31 6.73
N ASN A 199 -9.59 -18.00 6.89
CA ASN A 199 -10.78 -17.16 6.64
C ASN A 199 -10.74 -16.47 5.26
N LEU A 200 -9.70 -16.71 4.46
CA LEU A 200 -9.57 -16.16 3.11
C LEU A 200 -9.90 -17.24 2.06
N ALA A 201 -10.59 -16.85 1.01
CA ALA A 201 -10.82 -17.76 -0.11
C ALA A 201 -9.47 -18.20 -0.72
N ALA A 202 -9.26 -19.51 -0.86
CA ALA A 202 -8.00 -20.09 -1.34
C ALA A 202 -7.56 -19.49 -2.69
N GLY A 203 -8.50 -19.21 -3.61
CA GLY A 203 -8.21 -18.56 -4.89
C GLY A 203 -7.74 -17.11 -4.73
N ALA A 204 -8.28 -16.36 -3.78
CA ALA A 204 -7.85 -14.98 -3.51
C ALA A 204 -6.44 -14.96 -2.90
N LEU A 205 -6.14 -15.90 -2.01
CA LEU A 205 -4.81 -16.03 -1.42
C LEU A 205 -3.76 -16.41 -2.47
N ALA A 206 -4.09 -17.36 -3.36
CA ALA A 206 -3.20 -17.76 -4.46
C ALA A 206 -2.90 -16.57 -5.39
N GLN A 207 -3.91 -15.79 -5.77
CA GLN A 207 -3.73 -14.58 -6.59
C GLN A 207 -2.87 -13.52 -5.89
N LEU A 208 -3.04 -13.34 -4.57
CA LEU A 208 -2.22 -12.43 -3.79
C LEU A 208 -0.76 -12.89 -3.75
N LYS A 209 -0.51 -14.19 -3.54
CA LYS A 209 0.83 -14.77 -3.58
C LYS A 209 1.45 -14.56 -4.97
N GLU A 210 0.80 -15.03 -6.02
CA GLU A 210 1.29 -14.90 -7.39
C GLU A 210 1.64 -13.46 -7.76
N LYS A 211 0.79 -12.51 -7.34
CA LYS A 211 0.94 -11.10 -7.69
C LYS A 211 2.01 -10.38 -6.87
N TYR A 212 2.23 -10.76 -5.61
CA TYR A 212 2.99 -9.94 -4.66
C TYR A 212 4.16 -10.66 -3.99
N GLU A 213 4.22 -12.00 -4.03
CA GLU A 213 5.30 -12.76 -3.39
C GLU A 213 6.66 -12.40 -3.99
N GLY A 214 7.66 -12.22 -3.13
CA GLY A 214 9.01 -11.81 -3.56
C GLY A 214 9.18 -10.33 -3.91
N THR A 215 8.11 -9.54 -3.97
CA THR A 215 8.20 -8.09 -4.24
C THR A 215 8.26 -7.26 -2.96
N ARG A 216 8.83 -6.05 -3.04
CA ARG A 216 8.82 -5.09 -1.92
C ARG A 216 7.40 -4.75 -1.48
N LEU A 217 6.49 -4.55 -2.43
CA LEU A 217 5.09 -4.29 -2.13
C LEU A 217 4.42 -5.49 -1.44
N GLY A 218 4.80 -6.72 -1.81
CA GLY A 218 4.37 -7.92 -1.10
C GLY A 218 4.83 -7.96 0.36
N ARG A 219 6.06 -7.56 0.64
CA ARG A 219 6.57 -7.44 2.01
C ARG A 219 5.74 -6.44 2.83
N GLN A 220 5.35 -5.32 2.23
CA GLN A 220 4.48 -4.34 2.88
C GLN A 220 3.02 -4.82 3.00
N GLU A 221 2.40 -5.28 1.91
CA GLU A 221 0.96 -5.56 1.84
C GLU A 221 0.58 -6.93 2.43
N LEU A 222 1.48 -7.94 2.31
CA LEU A 222 1.22 -9.30 2.80
C LEU A 222 1.88 -9.55 4.17
N TYR A 223 3.13 -9.14 4.35
CA TYR A 223 3.90 -9.42 5.56
C TYR A 223 3.92 -8.27 6.57
N ALA A 224 3.27 -7.16 6.25
CA ALA A 224 3.17 -5.98 7.11
C ALA A 224 4.53 -5.39 7.54
N GLU A 225 5.52 -5.44 6.67
CA GLU A 225 6.80 -4.80 6.92
C GLU A 225 6.72 -3.29 6.65
N VAL A 226 7.23 -2.48 7.56
CA VAL A 226 7.44 -1.05 7.31
C VAL A 226 8.75 -0.91 6.56
N LEU A 227 8.67 -0.77 5.26
CA LEU A 227 9.85 -0.68 4.41
C LEU A 227 10.26 0.79 4.29
N GLU A 228 11.36 1.13 4.94
CA GLU A 228 11.97 2.45 4.78
C GLU A 228 12.64 2.58 3.42
N ASP A 229 12.70 3.81 2.89
CA ASP A 229 13.54 4.10 1.75
C ASP A 229 15.00 3.81 2.14
N ILE A 230 15.76 3.23 1.21
CA ILE A 230 17.16 2.93 1.44
C ILE A 230 17.93 4.25 1.42
N GLU A 231 18.64 4.54 2.51
CA GLU A 231 19.47 5.74 2.59
C GLU A 231 20.54 5.72 1.49
N GLY A 232 20.64 6.82 0.75
CA GLY A 232 21.53 6.92 -0.41
C GLY A 232 20.99 6.33 -1.71
N ALA A 233 19.78 5.76 -1.76
CA ALA A 233 19.16 5.37 -3.01
C ALA A 233 18.82 6.59 -3.86
N LEU A 234 19.04 6.49 -5.19
CA LEU A 234 18.74 7.58 -6.12
C LEU A 234 17.24 7.81 -6.30
N TRP A 235 16.41 6.78 -6.14
CA TRP A 235 14.96 6.87 -6.18
C TRP A 235 14.36 6.49 -4.83
N ASN A 236 13.30 7.16 -4.44
CA ASN A 236 12.49 6.79 -3.30
C ASN A 236 11.06 6.45 -3.73
N TRP A 237 10.31 5.79 -2.85
CA TRP A 237 8.97 5.34 -3.17
C TRP A 237 7.99 6.48 -3.45
N ASN A 238 8.17 7.64 -2.81
CA ASN A 238 7.31 8.80 -3.06
C ASN A 238 7.48 9.36 -4.47
N MET A 239 8.70 9.32 -5.02
CA MET A 239 8.96 9.72 -6.42
C MET A 239 8.22 8.79 -7.38
N ILE A 240 8.27 7.48 -7.16
CA ILE A 240 7.61 6.48 -8.00
C ILE A 240 6.09 6.63 -7.94
N GLU A 241 5.50 6.69 -6.73
CA GLU A 241 4.05 6.84 -6.57
C GLU A 241 3.54 8.20 -7.09
N GLY A 242 4.30 9.28 -6.86
CA GLY A 242 3.97 10.61 -7.40
C GLY A 242 4.06 10.71 -8.93
N SER A 243 4.77 9.79 -9.56
CA SER A 243 4.93 9.71 -11.02
C SER A 243 3.92 8.77 -11.71
N ARG A 244 3.10 8.04 -10.94
CA ARG A 244 2.20 7.02 -11.49
C ARG A 244 1.04 7.63 -12.27
N LEU A 245 0.79 7.06 -13.45
CA LEU A 245 -0.30 7.45 -14.34
C LEU A 245 -1.18 6.24 -14.65
N LYS A 246 -2.48 6.44 -14.72
CA LYS A 246 -3.38 5.41 -15.22
C LYS A 246 -3.30 5.32 -16.76
N PRO A 247 -3.39 4.10 -17.34
CA PRO A 247 -3.28 3.91 -18.79
C PRO A 247 -4.24 4.80 -19.61
N GLU A 248 -5.45 5.04 -19.11
CA GLU A 248 -6.45 5.90 -19.78
C GLU A 248 -6.05 7.39 -19.84
N ASN A 249 -5.07 7.81 -19.07
CA ASN A 249 -4.57 9.19 -19.03
C ASN A 249 -3.24 9.36 -19.79
N LEU A 250 -2.80 8.35 -20.53
CA LEU A 250 -1.58 8.43 -21.34
C LEU A 250 -1.80 9.40 -22.51
N PRO A 251 -0.98 10.46 -22.65
CA PRO A 251 -1.08 11.37 -23.80
C PRO A 251 -0.50 10.73 -25.07
N ASP A 252 -0.72 11.39 -26.21
CA ASP A 252 -0.12 10.99 -27.48
C ASP A 252 1.40 11.05 -27.40
N LEU A 253 2.03 9.96 -27.75
CA LEU A 253 3.49 9.82 -27.72
C LEU A 253 4.09 10.12 -29.09
N GLN A 254 5.15 10.93 -29.12
CA GLN A 254 5.86 11.27 -30.33
C GLN A 254 6.88 10.20 -30.74
N ARG A 255 7.39 9.45 -29.77
CA ARG A 255 8.40 8.43 -29.97
C ARG A 255 8.28 7.35 -28.91
N ILE A 256 8.38 6.10 -29.33
CA ILE A 256 8.40 4.93 -28.45
C ILE A 256 9.65 4.11 -28.76
N VAL A 257 10.35 3.69 -27.73
CA VAL A 257 11.55 2.83 -27.85
C VAL A 257 11.42 1.60 -26.98
N VAL A 258 11.99 0.50 -27.44
CA VAL A 258 12.23 -0.70 -26.61
C VAL A 258 13.71 -0.74 -26.29
N ALA A 259 14.06 -0.65 -25.03
CA ALA A 259 15.41 -0.73 -24.53
C ALA A 259 15.71 -2.13 -23.99
N VAL A 260 16.89 -2.67 -24.30
CA VAL A 260 17.31 -4.02 -23.90
C VAL A 260 18.69 -3.96 -23.29
N ASP A 261 18.84 -4.46 -22.07
CA ASP A 261 20.12 -4.76 -21.43
C ASP A 261 20.30 -6.29 -21.35
N PRO A 262 21.02 -6.92 -22.32
CA PRO A 262 21.06 -8.36 -22.42
C PRO A 262 22.02 -8.98 -21.40
N ALA A 263 21.56 -10.04 -20.69
CA ALA A 263 22.41 -10.85 -19.83
C ALA A 263 23.54 -11.55 -20.62
N VAL A 264 24.76 -11.53 -20.07
CA VAL A 264 25.98 -12.02 -20.73
C VAL A 264 26.19 -13.53 -20.57
N THR A 265 25.56 -14.16 -19.52
CA THR A 265 25.78 -15.57 -19.17
C THR A 265 24.48 -16.34 -19.01
N ASN A 266 24.46 -17.59 -19.54
CA ASN A 266 23.33 -18.53 -19.42
C ASN A 266 23.58 -19.56 -18.31
N THR A 267 23.68 -19.16 -17.06
CA THR A 267 23.69 -20.09 -15.93
C THR A 267 22.40 -19.96 -15.12
N ASP A 268 21.97 -21.00 -14.40
CA ASP A 268 20.75 -20.96 -13.56
C ASP A 268 20.78 -19.87 -12.46
N SER A 269 21.93 -19.20 -12.30
CA SER A 269 22.16 -18.03 -11.47
C SER A 269 22.48 -16.77 -12.28
N SER A 270 22.17 -16.73 -13.60
CA SER A 270 22.48 -15.61 -14.47
C SER A 270 21.59 -14.40 -14.18
N ASP A 271 22.13 -13.21 -14.51
CA ASP A 271 21.40 -11.95 -14.46
C ASP A 271 20.19 -11.99 -15.40
N GLU A 272 19.15 -11.21 -15.12
CA GLU A 272 18.00 -11.01 -16.01
C GLU A 272 18.44 -10.26 -17.28
N THR A 273 17.72 -10.45 -18.36
CA THR A 273 17.75 -9.50 -19.48
C THR A 273 16.74 -8.40 -19.20
N GLY A 274 17.21 -7.17 -19.02
CA GLY A 274 16.36 -5.99 -18.88
C GLY A 274 15.68 -5.65 -20.20
N ILE A 275 14.35 -5.52 -20.20
CA ILE A 275 13.56 -5.08 -21.37
C ILE A 275 12.52 -4.07 -20.90
N VAL A 276 12.70 -2.80 -21.26
CA VAL A 276 11.82 -1.70 -20.88
C VAL A 276 11.29 -0.99 -22.11
N VAL A 277 9.99 -0.73 -22.15
CA VAL A 277 9.35 0.09 -23.18
C VAL A 277 9.11 1.48 -22.63
N ALA A 278 9.63 2.49 -23.30
CA ALA A 278 9.48 3.88 -22.89
C ALA A 278 9.07 4.78 -24.06
N GLY A 279 8.27 5.80 -23.75
CA GLY A 279 7.77 6.77 -24.71
C GLY A 279 8.09 8.20 -24.31
N ARG A 280 8.19 9.09 -25.31
CA ARG A 280 8.35 10.53 -25.12
C ARG A 280 7.18 11.29 -25.72
N CYS A 281 6.64 12.26 -24.99
CA CYS A 281 5.59 13.17 -25.45
C CYS A 281 6.18 14.52 -25.93
N SER A 282 5.40 15.28 -26.67
CA SER A 282 5.76 16.61 -27.18
C SER A 282 6.05 17.63 -26.09
N ASN A 283 5.48 17.46 -24.92
CA ASN A 283 5.69 18.33 -23.75
C ASN A 283 7.01 18.09 -23.01
N GLY A 284 7.88 17.18 -23.52
CA GLY A 284 9.17 16.86 -22.93
C GLY A 284 9.10 15.89 -21.75
N LYS A 285 7.94 15.29 -21.49
CA LYS A 285 7.77 14.23 -20.48
C LYS A 285 8.03 12.86 -21.08
N PHE A 286 8.41 11.92 -20.22
CA PHE A 286 8.73 10.54 -20.55
C PHE A 286 7.78 9.60 -19.82
N TYR A 287 7.47 8.47 -20.44
CA TYR A 287 6.50 7.50 -19.94
C TYR A 287 7.08 6.10 -20.02
N VAL A 288 7.22 5.42 -18.90
CA VAL A 288 7.51 3.99 -18.84
C VAL A 288 6.20 3.27 -19.10
N LEU A 289 6.16 2.49 -20.19
CA LEU A 289 4.94 1.86 -20.69
C LEU A 289 4.83 0.40 -20.30
N GLU A 290 5.97 -0.31 -20.25
CA GLU A 290 6.01 -1.72 -19.88
C GLU A 290 7.42 -2.16 -19.45
N ASP A 291 7.49 -3.09 -18.50
CA ASP A 291 8.66 -3.84 -18.10
C ASP A 291 8.43 -5.33 -18.44
N ARG A 292 9.24 -5.85 -19.37
CA ARG A 292 9.19 -7.24 -19.86
C ARG A 292 10.48 -7.98 -19.66
N SER A 293 11.27 -7.52 -18.69
CA SER A 293 12.51 -8.17 -18.31
C SER A 293 12.29 -9.60 -17.86
N LEU A 294 13.20 -10.48 -18.22
CA LEU A 294 13.06 -11.92 -17.98
C LEU A 294 14.40 -12.64 -17.91
N HIS A 295 14.39 -13.80 -17.26
CA HIS A 295 15.46 -14.79 -17.38
C HIS A 295 15.20 -15.66 -18.61
N GLY A 296 16.19 -15.85 -19.46
CA GLY A 296 16.00 -16.69 -20.64
C GLY A 296 17.21 -16.73 -21.58
N SER A 297 17.11 -17.65 -22.55
CA SER A 297 18.10 -17.76 -23.61
C SER A 297 18.09 -16.52 -24.53
N PRO A 298 19.15 -16.29 -25.33
CA PRO A 298 19.16 -15.23 -26.33
C PRO A 298 17.95 -15.22 -27.27
N ASP A 299 17.47 -16.37 -27.70
CA ASP A 299 16.24 -16.48 -28.51
C ASP A 299 15.00 -16.04 -27.74
N THR A 300 14.90 -16.39 -26.44
CA THR A 300 13.75 -16.07 -25.60
C THR A 300 13.59 -14.57 -25.38
N TRP A 301 14.63 -13.88 -24.90
CA TRP A 301 14.53 -12.44 -24.65
C TRP A 301 14.41 -11.64 -25.95
N ALA A 302 15.04 -12.10 -27.05
CA ALA A 302 14.93 -11.40 -28.31
C ALA A 302 13.51 -11.50 -28.91
N ARG A 303 12.84 -12.66 -28.78
CA ARG A 303 11.41 -12.79 -29.15
C ARG A 303 10.53 -11.87 -28.34
N GLU A 304 10.78 -11.76 -27.05
CA GLU A 304 10.01 -10.85 -26.20
C GLU A 304 10.24 -9.38 -26.57
N ALA A 305 11.50 -8.99 -26.80
CA ALA A 305 11.82 -7.63 -27.24
C ALA A 305 11.16 -7.27 -28.59
N VAL A 306 11.18 -8.21 -29.56
CA VAL A 306 10.51 -8.07 -30.86
C VAL A 306 8.98 -8.03 -30.69
N HIS A 307 8.44 -8.86 -29.82
CA HIS A 307 6.99 -8.87 -29.52
C HIS A 307 6.51 -7.51 -29.00
N VAL A 308 7.16 -6.96 -27.98
CA VAL A 308 6.76 -5.65 -27.44
C VAL A 308 7.05 -4.51 -28.41
N PHE A 309 8.08 -4.62 -29.24
CA PHE A 309 8.34 -3.66 -30.31
C PHE A 309 7.12 -3.52 -31.24
N HIS A 310 6.58 -4.63 -31.71
CA HIS A 310 5.40 -4.62 -32.55
C HIS A 310 4.12 -4.24 -31.80
N LYS A 311 3.96 -4.72 -30.56
CA LYS A 311 2.81 -4.41 -29.69
C LYS A 311 2.62 -2.89 -29.53
N TYR A 312 3.71 -2.16 -29.33
CA TYR A 312 3.69 -0.71 -29.13
C TYR A 312 3.90 0.11 -30.41
N ASN A 313 4.07 -0.54 -31.56
CA ASN A 313 4.52 0.11 -32.81
C ASN A 313 5.73 1.02 -32.54
N ALA A 314 6.73 0.50 -31.83
CA ALA A 314 7.87 1.28 -31.38
C ALA A 314 8.71 1.75 -32.57
N ASP A 315 9.33 2.92 -32.45
CA ASP A 315 10.17 3.51 -33.50
C ASP A 315 11.55 2.83 -33.60
N ARG A 316 12.01 2.27 -32.47
CA ARG A 316 13.37 1.72 -32.40
C ARG A 316 13.52 0.70 -31.28
N LEU A 317 14.33 -0.32 -31.55
CA LEU A 317 14.88 -1.20 -30.53
C LEU A 317 16.33 -0.76 -30.26
N ILE A 318 16.64 -0.49 -29.00
CA ILE A 318 17.94 -0.02 -28.52
C ILE A 318 18.52 -1.09 -27.61
N ALA A 319 19.76 -1.53 -27.83
CA ALA A 319 20.38 -2.50 -26.93
C ALA A 319 21.77 -2.08 -26.49
N GLU A 320 22.09 -2.32 -25.21
CA GLU A 320 23.45 -2.18 -24.70
C GLU A 320 24.32 -3.33 -25.23
N VAL A 321 25.50 -2.97 -25.72
CA VAL A 321 26.40 -3.93 -26.43
C VAL A 321 27.82 -3.93 -25.87
N ASN A 322 27.97 -3.70 -24.55
CA ASN A 322 29.30 -3.68 -23.93
C ASN A 322 29.99 -5.04 -23.98
N ASN A 323 29.22 -6.12 -23.91
CA ASN A 323 29.73 -7.49 -24.02
C ASN A 323 28.98 -8.24 -25.14
N GLY A 324 29.64 -8.64 -26.19
CA GLY A 324 29.05 -9.46 -27.26
C GLY A 324 28.19 -8.69 -28.28
N GLY A 325 28.48 -7.43 -28.56
CA GLY A 325 27.68 -6.50 -29.34
C GLY A 325 27.09 -7.00 -30.66
N ASP A 326 27.89 -7.65 -31.49
CA ASP A 326 27.45 -8.22 -32.80
C ASP A 326 26.46 -9.39 -32.59
N LEU A 327 26.53 -10.10 -31.47
CA LEU A 327 25.63 -11.20 -31.17
C LEU A 327 24.19 -10.70 -30.88
N VAL A 328 24.06 -9.63 -30.13
CA VAL A 328 22.72 -9.07 -29.75
C VAL A 328 21.95 -8.68 -31.01
N GLU A 329 22.58 -7.92 -31.91
CA GLU A 329 21.94 -7.53 -33.17
C GLU A 329 21.60 -8.74 -34.03
N ARG A 330 22.51 -9.72 -34.15
CA ARG A 330 22.27 -10.94 -34.93
C ARG A 330 21.06 -11.72 -34.39
N VAL A 331 20.94 -11.90 -33.09
CA VAL A 331 19.84 -12.63 -32.49
C VAL A 331 18.51 -11.92 -32.76
N VAL A 332 18.43 -10.60 -32.58
CA VAL A 332 17.23 -9.81 -32.90
C VAL A 332 16.87 -9.94 -34.37
N ARG A 333 17.85 -9.78 -35.30
CA ARG A 333 17.64 -9.88 -36.74
C ARG A 333 17.33 -11.28 -37.26
N THR A 334 17.60 -12.32 -36.46
CA THR A 334 17.17 -13.69 -36.79
C THR A 334 15.64 -13.81 -36.65
N ILE A 335 15.03 -13.04 -35.75
CA ILE A 335 13.58 -13.04 -35.50
C ILE A 335 12.90 -12.06 -36.47
N ASP A 336 13.39 -10.82 -36.54
CA ASP A 336 12.87 -9.82 -37.47
C ASP A 336 14.03 -8.98 -38.07
N ARG A 337 14.22 -9.13 -39.39
CA ARG A 337 15.29 -8.45 -40.13
C ARG A 337 15.04 -6.95 -40.35
N GLN A 338 13.80 -6.51 -40.22
CA GLN A 338 13.39 -5.15 -40.59
C GLN A 338 13.35 -4.21 -39.36
N ILE A 339 13.55 -4.72 -38.16
CA ILE A 339 13.52 -3.88 -36.94
C ILE A 339 14.59 -2.76 -37.02
N PRO A 340 14.21 -1.51 -36.83
CA PRO A 340 15.14 -0.40 -36.63
C PRO A 340 15.92 -0.60 -35.33
N TYR A 341 17.12 -1.14 -35.45
CA TYR A 341 18.01 -1.47 -34.33
C TYR A 341 19.07 -0.40 -34.12
N THR A 342 19.41 -0.10 -32.87
CA THR A 342 20.53 0.76 -32.50
C THR A 342 21.30 0.12 -31.35
N ALA A 343 22.60 -0.08 -31.57
CA ALA A 343 23.55 -0.47 -30.54
C ALA A 343 23.98 0.76 -29.72
N VAL A 344 23.98 0.66 -28.41
CA VAL A 344 24.51 1.67 -27.48
C VAL A 344 25.62 1.05 -26.66
N ARG A 345 26.75 1.77 -26.54
CA ARG A 345 27.84 1.38 -25.66
C ARG A 345 27.87 2.28 -24.44
N ALA A 346 27.74 1.68 -23.27
CA ALA A 346 27.90 2.40 -22.02
C ALA A 346 29.38 2.73 -21.81
N SER A 347 29.71 4.01 -21.96
CA SER A 347 31.07 4.52 -21.75
C SER A 347 31.29 5.09 -20.34
N ARG A 348 30.24 5.21 -19.55
CA ARG A 348 30.25 5.79 -18.18
C ARG A 348 29.69 4.78 -17.18
N GLY A 349 30.14 4.87 -15.93
CA GLY A 349 29.63 4.03 -14.85
C GLY A 349 28.12 4.16 -14.66
N LYS A 350 27.48 3.11 -14.12
CA LYS A 350 26.01 3.04 -13.89
C LYS A 350 25.45 4.25 -13.16
N ILE A 351 26.13 4.71 -12.11
CA ILE A 351 25.72 5.87 -11.31
C ILE A 351 25.61 7.13 -12.17
N ILE A 352 26.64 7.41 -12.96
CA ILE A 352 26.69 8.61 -13.82
C ILE A 352 25.57 8.60 -14.87
N ARG A 353 25.10 7.43 -15.28
CA ARG A 353 23.95 7.27 -16.18
C ARG A 353 22.62 7.40 -15.42
N ALA A 354 22.54 6.84 -14.22
CA ALA A 354 21.33 6.80 -13.41
C ALA A 354 20.95 8.16 -12.81
N GLU A 355 21.93 8.97 -12.36
CA GLU A 355 21.71 10.29 -11.75
C GLU A 355 20.86 11.25 -12.62
N PRO A 356 21.14 11.44 -13.93
CA PRO A 356 20.31 12.31 -14.77
C PRO A 356 18.87 11.85 -14.89
N ILE A 357 18.64 10.53 -14.90
CA ILE A 357 17.30 9.96 -14.98
C ILE A 357 16.57 10.14 -13.64
N ALA A 358 17.23 9.90 -12.51
CA ALA A 358 16.68 10.19 -11.19
C ALA A 358 16.25 11.66 -11.04
N ALA A 359 17.07 12.59 -11.54
CA ALA A 359 16.75 14.01 -11.57
C ALA A 359 15.50 14.33 -12.42
N LEU A 360 15.24 13.58 -13.49
CA LEU A 360 13.99 13.74 -14.27
C LEU A 360 12.77 13.25 -13.48
N TYR A 361 12.91 12.20 -12.67
CA TYR A 361 11.84 11.76 -11.75
C TYR A 361 11.56 12.82 -10.67
N GLU A 362 12.60 13.40 -10.05
CA GLU A 362 12.45 14.50 -9.07
C GLU A 362 11.72 15.73 -9.67
N GLN A 363 11.97 16.00 -10.95
CA GLN A 363 11.30 17.08 -11.68
C GLN A 363 9.87 16.74 -12.13
N GLY A 364 9.36 15.53 -11.85
CA GLY A 364 8.04 15.07 -12.31
C GLY A 364 7.93 14.94 -13.82
N LYS A 365 9.05 14.65 -14.50
CA LYS A 365 9.10 14.50 -15.95
C LYS A 365 9.01 13.06 -16.43
N VAL A 366 9.21 12.07 -15.55
CA VAL A 366 9.05 10.64 -15.87
C VAL A 366 7.82 10.11 -15.18
N HIS A 367 6.99 9.36 -15.91
CA HIS A 367 5.76 8.78 -15.40
C HIS A 367 5.73 7.27 -15.66
N HIS A 368 5.25 6.50 -14.69
CA HIS A 368 4.95 5.08 -14.85
C HIS A 368 3.48 4.90 -15.26
N VAL A 369 3.24 4.26 -16.40
CA VAL A 369 1.89 3.97 -16.90
C VAL A 369 1.42 2.63 -16.34
N GLY A 370 0.95 2.64 -15.10
CA GLY A 370 0.65 1.44 -14.32
C GLY A 370 1.69 1.12 -13.24
N GLU A 371 1.78 -0.14 -12.86
CA GLU A 371 2.70 -0.64 -11.83
C GLU A 371 3.72 -1.60 -12.44
N PHE A 372 5.01 -1.34 -12.23
CA PHE A 372 6.13 -2.17 -12.69
C PHE A 372 6.97 -2.61 -11.49
N LYS A 373 6.42 -3.50 -10.67
CA LYS A 373 6.92 -3.83 -9.33
C LYS A 373 8.38 -4.17 -9.28
N ALA A 374 8.85 -5.07 -10.14
CA ALA A 374 10.24 -5.50 -10.15
C ALA A 374 11.20 -4.39 -10.57
N LEU A 375 10.84 -3.57 -11.56
CA LEU A 375 11.60 -2.39 -11.95
C LEU A 375 11.62 -1.35 -10.82
N GLU A 376 10.46 -1.07 -10.22
CA GLU A 376 10.30 -0.10 -9.13
C GLU A 376 11.09 -0.51 -7.87
N ASP A 377 11.13 -1.82 -7.57
CA ASP A 377 11.96 -2.37 -6.50
C ASP A 377 13.45 -2.18 -6.78
N GLN A 378 13.91 -2.39 -8.03
CA GLN A 378 15.29 -2.13 -8.40
C GLN A 378 15.63 -0.64 -8.30
N LEU A 379 14.78 0.26 -8.81
CA LEU A 379 14.96 1.71 -8.72
C LEU A 379 15.11 2.16 -7.25
N THR A 380 14.17 1.80 -6.39
CA THR A 380 14.14 2.24 -4.98
C THR A 380 15.16 1.54 -4.09
N SER A 381 15.80 0.48 -4.58
CA SER A 381 16.90 -0.21 -3.88
C SER A 381 18.29 0.12 -4.44
N PHE A 382 18.36 0.85 -5.54
CA PHE A 382 19.65 1.17 -6.18
C PHE A 382 20.39 2.25 -5.39
N THR A 383 21.55 1.85 -4.86
CA THR A 383 22.49 2.76 -4.18
C THR A 383 23.82 2.80 -4.94
N PRO A 384 24.55 3.91 -4.88
CA PRO A 384 25.88 4.03 -5.50
C PRO A 384 26.88 2.95 -5.05
N GLU A 385 26.71 2.41 -3.86
CA GLU A 385 27.58 1.40 -3.26
C GLU A 385 27.08 -0.04 -3.46
N GLY A 386 25.93 -0.21 -4.14
CA GLY A 386 25.26 -1.51 -4.32
C GLY A 386 26.07 -2.46 -5.20
N ARG A 387 26.15 -3.75 -4.79
CA ARG A 387 26.92 -4.80 -5.50
C ARG A 387 26.12 -5.57 -6.55
N LYS A 388 24.79 -5.45 -6.57
CA LYS A 388 23.93 -6.18 -7.54
C LYS A 388 23.76 -5.38 -8.82
N SER A 389 23.80 -6.07 -9.96
CA SER A 389 23.45 -5.49 -11.25
C SER A 389 21.92 -5.31 -11.30
N PRO A 390 21.40 -4.10 -11.49
CA PRO A 390 19.98 -3.87 -11.62
C PRO A 390 19.57 -3.86 -13.10
N ASP A 391 19.45 -5.03 -13.70
CA ASP A 391 19.27 -5.20 -15.16
C ASP A 391 18.06 -4.44 -15.74
N ARG A 392 16.96 -4.35 -14.97
CA ARG A 392 15.77 -3.57 -15.37
C ARG A 392 16.03 -2.07 -15.33
N LEU A 393 16.75 -1.61 -14.31
CA LEU A 393 17.17 -0.22 -14.20
C LEU A 393 18.16 0.13 -15.32
N ASP A 394 19.12 -0.75 -15.63
CA ASP A 394 20.09 -0.53 -16.70
C ASP A 394 19.39 -0.39 -18.07
N ALA A 395 18.34 -1.16 -18.32
CA ALA A 395 17.52 -0.99 -19.52
C ALA A 395 16.72 0.33 -19.52
N LEU A 396 16.38 0.90 -18.37
CA LEU A 396 15.63 2.16 -18.27
C LEU A 396 16.54 3.39 -18.46
N VAL A 397 17.81 3.35 -18.01
CA VAL A 397 18.72 4.49 -17.93
C VAL A 397 19.75 4.48 -19.07
#